data_36de95d28f6902babd624a6c0cf6d9e5
#
_entry.id   36de95d28f6902babd624a6c0cf6d9e5
#
_cell.length_a   1.000
_cell.length_b   1.000
_cell.length_c   1.000
_cell.angle_alpha   90.00
_cell.angle_beta   90.00
_cell.angle_gamma   90.00
#
_symmetry.space_group_name_H-M   'P 1'
#
loop_
_entity.id
_entity.type
_entity.pdbx_description
1 polymer ?
#
loop_
_entity_poly.entity_id
_entity_poly.type
_entity_poly.pdbx_seq_one_letter_code
_entity_poly.pdbx_strand_id
1 'polypeptide(L)'
;MALSVVLITFNEEANLRRTLESVMPLVRPPDAEPGEVVIVDNGSTDRTLEIAREFGARVFVEEWKGYAAQKNSAIAKASCQWVLSLDADEAVTEELAQEIRMAMSSSAAGYFLPRKNLFLGRWIKHAGFYPDAKLRLFRRGKGRFFDRPVHEVMEVDGPTATLKGALLHYTYPTLSNYIATMNRYSSLGAEIAVRKGHGRFSLLNIVLRPLATFVSMYLLRAGFLDGREGLLLCLYHSVYVSWKYAKAWELSRSMPQD
;
A
#
# COMPACT_ATOMS: atom_id res chain seq x y z
N MET A 1 -25.06 -3.32 9.91
CA MET A 1 -23.77 -3.57 10.61
C MET A 1 -22.87 -2.38 10.38
N ALA A 2 -22.22 -1.87 11.43
CA ALA A 2 -21.36 -0.70 11.37
C ALA A 2 -19.92 -1.07 10.98
N LEU A 3 -19.23 -0.15 10.29
CA LEU A 3 -17.87 -0.30 9.78
C LEU A 3 -16.97 0.81 10.37
N SER A 4 -15.82 0.43 10.92
CA SER A 4 -14.73 1.36 11.21
C SER A 4 -13.77 1.39 10.02
N VAL A 5 -13.59 2.53 9.39
CA VAL A 5 -12.51 2.77 8.42
C VAL A 5 -11.32 3.33 9.19
N VAL A 6 -10.18 2.66 9.13
CA VAL A 6 -8.98 3.04 9.88
C VAL A 6 -7.85 3.41 8.92
N LEU A 7 -7.18 4.54 9.19
CA LEU A 7 -6.06 5.05 8.40
C LEU A 7 -4.90 5.47 9.31
N ILE A 8 -3.70 5.46 8.75
CA ILE A 8 -2.55 6.17 9.30
C ILE A 8 -2.17 7.28 8.33
N THR A 9 -1.76 8.46 8.84
CA THR A 9 -1.44 9.62 8.01
C THR A 9 -0.16 10.32 8.45
N PHE A 10 0.53 10.92 7.48
CA PHE A 10 1.59 11.89 7.68
C PHE A 10 1.75 12.75 6.43
N ASN A 11 1.29 14.01 6.48
CA ASN A 11 1.34 14.97 5.36
C ASN A 11 0.66 14.43 4.08
N GLU A 12 -0.63 14.12 4.19
CA GLU A 12 -1.45 13.50 3.14
C GLU A 12 -2.55 14.45 2.61
N GLU A 13 -2.38 15.78 2.71
CA GLU A 13 -3.38 16.76 2.25
C GLU A 13 -3.79 16.57 0.79
N ALA A 14 -2.87 16.08 -0.06
CA ALA A 14 -3.11 15.85 -1.48
C ALA A 14 -4.03 14.65 -1.77
N ASN A 15 -4.10 13.67 -0.85
CA ASN A 15 -4.77 12.39 -1.07
C ASN A 15 -5.98 12.19 -0.15
N LEU A 16 -5.88 12.60 1.12
CA LEU A 16 -6.80 12.21 2.18
C LEU A 16 -8.26 12.56 1.86
N ARG A 17 -8.53 13.74 1.28
CA ARG A 17 -9.90 14.16 0.92
C ARG A 17 -10.57 13.13 0.01
N ARG A 18 -9.90 12.72 -1.07
CA ARG A 18 -10.41 11.71 -2.02
C ARG A 18 -10.66 10.37 -1.35
N THR A 19 -9.76 9.92 -0.49
CA THR A 19 -9.91 8.68 0.29
C THR A 19 -11.14 8.77 1.18
N LEU A 20 -11.31 9.85 1.93
CA LEU A 20 -12.45 10.04 2.83
C LEU A 20 -13.76 10.14 2.06
N GLU A 21 -13.83 10.92 0.98
CA GLU A 21 -15.03 11.00 0.11
C GLU A 21 -15.46 9.60 -0.36
N SER A 22 -14.52 8.74 -0.74
CA SER A 22 -14.80 7.40 -1.25
C SER A 22 -15.41 6.45 -0.20
N VAL A 23 -15.10 6.66 1.08
CA VAL A 23 -15.58 5.78 2.16
C VAL A 23 -16.81 6.31 2.88
N MET A 24 -17.18 7.59 2.71
CA MET A 24 -18.35 8.16 3.36
C MET A 24 -19.66 7.41 3.10
N PRO A 25 -19.94 6.89 1.88
CA PRO A 25 -21.12 6.06 1.64
C PRO A 25 -21.15 4.76 2.47
N LEU A 26 -19.99 4.25 2.88
CA LEU A 26 -19.89 3.06 3.74
C LEU A 26 -20.07 3.40 5.22
N VAL A 27 -19.56 4.56 5.63
CA VAL A 27 -19.55 5.02 7.04
C VAL A 27 -20.89 5.69 7.41
N ARG A 28 -21.55 6.35 6.45
CA ARG A 28 -22.84 7.04 6.68
C ARG A 28 -23.91 6.55 5.70
N PRO A 29 -24.26 5.26 5.74
CA PRO A 29 -25.30 4.72 4.90
C PRO A 29 -26.66 5.29 5.34
N PRO A 30 -27.59 5.62 4.38
CA PRO A 30 -28.87 6.22 4.73
C PRO A 30 -29.80 5.28 5.53
N ASP A 31 -29.69 3.97 5.31
CA ASP A 31 -30.61 2.96 5.81
C ASP A 31 -29.95 1.95 6.78
N ALA A 32 -28.77 2.28 7.35
CA ALA A 32 -28.08 1.37 8.25
C ALA A 32 -27.40 2.14 9.38
N GLU A 33 -26.89 1.36 10.35
CA GLU A 33 -26.17 1.87 11.49
C GLU A 33 -24.89 2.61 11.06
N PRO A 34 -24.67 3.87 11.53
CA PRO A 34 -23.49 4.63 11.13
C PRO A 34 -22.21 3.97 11.65
N GLY A 35 -21.20 3.99 10.80
CA GLY A 35 -19.84 3.61 11.13
C GLY A 35 -19.00 4.81 11.58
N GLU A 36 -17.68 4.67 11.51
CA GLU A 36 -16.74 5.70 11.90
C GLU A 36 -15.50 5.72 11.01
N VAL A 37 -14.82 6.86 10.98
CA VAL A 37 -13.45 6.98 10.47
C VAL A 37 -12.52 7.24 11.64
N VAL A 38 -11.46 6.43 11.74
CA VAL A 38 -10.42 6.57 12.77
C VAL A 38 -9.09 6.84 12.06
N ILE A 39 -8.42 7.92 12.42
CA ILE A 39 -7.13 8.32 11.86
C ILE A 39 -6.10 8.39 12.97
N VAL A 40 -4.97 7.70 12.79
CA VAL A 40 -3.77 7.87 13.61
C VAL A 40 -2.76 8.64 12.80
N ASP A 41 -2.50 9.87 13.20
CA ASP A 41 -1.62 10.82 12.51
C ASP A 41 -0.27 10.92 13.20
N ASN A 42 0.82 11.00 12.42
CA ASN A 42 2.18 11.10 12.93
C ASN A 42 2.70 12.55 13.01
N GLY A 43 1.82 13.48 13.38
CA GLY A 43 2.20 14.90 13.54
C GLY A 43 2.30 15.64 12.20
N SER A 44 1.29 15.50 11.34
CA SER A 44 1.20 16.25 10.07
C SER A 44 1.24 17.75 10.30
N THR A 45 1.96 18.45 9.42
CA THR A 45 2.15 19.90 9.44
C THR A 45 1.44 20.63 8.29
N ASP A 46 0.84 19.87 7.38
CA ASP A 46 0.00 20.34 6.28
C ASP A 46 -1.49 20.33 6.68
N ARG A 47 -2.39 20.42 5.72
CA ARG A 47 -3.85 20.45 5.96
C ARG A 47 -4.47 19.06 6.25
N THR A 48 -3.68 18.01 6.44
CA THR A 48 -4.18 16.64 6.72
C THR A 48 -5.16 16.60 7.88
N LEU A 49 -4.80 17.21 9.02
CA LEU A 49 -5.64 17.20 10.22
C LEU A 49 -6.92 18.04 10.06
N GLU A 50 -6.87 19.14 9.31
CA GLU A 50 -8.02 19.96 8.97
C GLU A 50 -9.02 19.15 8.13
N ILE A 51 -8.54 18.51 7.04
CA ILE A 51 -9.35 17.66 6.18
C ILE A 51 -9.99 16.51 6.98
N ALA A 52 -9.23 15.83 7.81
CA ALA A 52 -9.76 14.74 8.64
C ALA A 52 -10.96 15.19 9.51
N ARG A 53 -10.86 16.38 10.13
CA ARG A 53 -11.93 16.94 10.99
C ARG A 53 -13.16 17.36 10.18
N GLU A 54 -13.00 17.90 8.98
CA GLU A 54 -14.13 18.25 8.09
C GLU A 54 -15.04 17.05 7.81
N PHE A 55 -14.45 15.84 7.68
CA PHE A 55 -15.21 14.60 7.49
C PHE A 55 -15.71 13.97 8.80
N GLY A 56 -15.44 14.58 9.94
CA GLY A 56 -15.85 14.07 11.26
C GLY A 56 -15.07 12.82 11.69
N ALA A 57 -13.83 12.67 11.24
CA ALA A 57 -12.97 11.57 11.65
C ALA A 57 -12.54 11.74 13.12
N ARG A 58 -12.41 10.62 13.83
CA ARG A 58 -11.77 10.57 15.14
C ARG A 58 -10.25 10.53 14.93
N VAL A 59 -9.59 11.64 15.25
CA VAL A 59 -8.15 11.82 15.00
C VAL A 59 -7.35 11.64 16.28
N PHE A 60 -6.29 10.87 16.23
CA PHE A 60 -5.31 10.64 17.28
C PHE A 60 -3.92 10.97 16.77
N VAL A 61 -3.23 11.91 17.39
CA VAL A 61 -1.84 12.24 17.05
C VAL A 61 -0.92 11.39 17.91
N GLU A 62 -0.05 10.60 17.29
CA GLU A 62 0.88 9.70 17.96
C GLU A 62 2.25 9.75 17.30
N GLU A 63 3.31 9.58 18.09
CA GLU A 63 4.65 9.43 17.56
C GLU A 63 4.77 8.19 16.64
N TRP A 64 5.69 8.26 15.70
CA TRP A 64 5.92 7.18 14.76
C TRP A 64 6.51 5.93 15.44
N LYS A 65 5.85 4.80 15.29
CA LYS A 65 6.22 3.50 15.90
C LYS A 65 6.53 2.42 14.87
N GLY A 66 6.60 2.77 13.60
CA GLY A 66 6.66 1.83 12.48
C GLY A 66 5.28 1.50 11.90
N TYR A 67 5.24 1.06 10.65
CA TYR A 67 3.99 0.87 9.91
C TYR A 67 3.02 -0.09 10.60
N ALA A 68 3.49 -1.28 10.98
CA ALA A 68 2.61 -2.27 11.62
C ALA A 68 2.07 -1.79 12.98
N ALA A 69 2.92 -1.19 13.81
CA ALA A 69 2.50 -0.68 15.13
C ALA A 69 1.52 0.48 15.01
N GLN A 70 1.73 1.39 14.04
CA GLN A 70 0.84 2.53 13.80
C GLN A 70 -0.52 2.07 13.27
N LYS A 71 -0.55 1.13 12.30
CA LYS A 71 -1.80 0.53 11.80
C LYS A 71 -2.54 -0.25 12.89
N ASN A 72 -1.83 -1.01 13.72
CA ASN A 72 -2.45 -1.69 14.86
C ASN A 72 -3.00 -0.71 15.91
N SER A 73 -2.37 0.44 16.11
CA SER A 73 -2.89 1.50 16.98
C SER A 73 -4.22 2.04 16.45
N ALA A 74 -4.34 2.25 15.13
CA ALA A 74 -5.59 2.67 14.50
C ALA A 74 -6.69 1.59 14.64
N ILE A 75 -6.35 0.31 14.43
CA ILE A 75 -7.26 -0.83 14.60
C ILE A 75 -7.76 -0.93 16.04
N ALA A 76 -6.90 -0.73 17.03
CA ALA A 76 -7.26 -0.81 18.44
C ALA A 76 -8.28 0.27 18.86
N LYS A 77 -8.35 1.39 18.13
CA LYS A 77 -9.29 2.49 18.37
C LYS A 77 -10.63 2.32 17.63
N ALA A 78 -10.74 1.31 16.75
CA ALA A 78 -11.96 0.97 16.06
C ALA A 78 -13.02 0.41 17.02
N SER A 79 -14.27 0.88 16.92
CA SER A 79 -15.37 0.46 17.78
C SER A 79 -16.36 -0.49 17.09
N CYS A 80 -16.47 -0.44 15.75
CA CYS A 80 -17.45 -1.24 15.00
C CYS A 80 -17.04 -2.71 14.86
N GLN A 81 -17.99 -3.54 14.44
CA GLN A 81 -17.79 -4.99 14.28
C GLN A 81 -16.81 -5.33 13.14
N TRP A 82 -16.80 -4.53 12.09
CA TRP A 82 -15.92 -4.67 10.95
C TRP A 82 -14.93 -3.52 10.86
N VAL A 83 -13.73 -3.82 10.40
CA VAL A 83 -12.64 -2.87 10.19
C VAL A 83 -12.20 -2.92 8.74
N LEU A 84 -12.15 -1.76 8.08
CA LEU A 84 -11.53 -1.56 6.78
C LEU A 84 -10.26 -0.72 6.98
N SER A 85 -9.09 -1.33 6.80
CA SER A 85 -7.81 -0.63 6.89
C SER A 85 -7.37 -0.14 5.51
N LEU A 86 -7.25 1.17 5.34
CA LEU A 86 -6.83 1.81 4.09
C LEU A 86 -5.54 2.61 4.29
N ASP A 87 -4.78 2.77 3.21
CA ASP A 87 -3.74 3.77 3.12
C ASP A 87 -4.37 5.11 2.65
N ALA A 88 -3.77 6.25 2.99
CA ALA A 88 -4.36 7.57 2.73
C ALA A 88 -4.45 7.93 1.23
N ASP A 89 -3.79 7.17 0.38
CA ASP A 89 -3.80 7.27 -1.09
C ASP A 89 -4.64 6.18 -1.78
N GLU A 90 -5.47 5.44 -1.00
CA GLU A 90 -6.40 4.43 -1.53
C GLU A 90 -7.84 4.97 -1.54
N ALA A 91 -8.61 4.67 -2.59
CA ALA A 91 -10.03 5.02 -2.69
C ALA A 91 -10.89 3.80 -3.03
N VAL A 92 -12.05 3.72 -2.38
CA VAL A 92 -13.04 2.66 -2.60
C VAL A 92 -13.87 2.99 -3.84
N THR A 93 -13.98 2.04 -4.78
CA THR A 93 -14.92 2.20 -5.90
C THR A 93 -16.35 1.90 -5.46
N GLU A 94 -17.35 2.40 -6.19
CA GLU A 94 -18.75 2.15 -5.87
C GLU A 94 -19.09 0.65 -5.89
N GLU A 95 -18.55 -0.10 -6.87
CA GLU A 95 -18.69 -1.56 -6.95
C GLU A 95 -18.13 -2.24 -5.69
N LEU A 96 -16.93 -1.83 -5.27
CA LEU A 96 -16.32 -2.38 -4.06
C LEU A 96 -17.11 -2.01 -2.80
N ALA A 97 -17.67 -0.80 -2.72
CA ALA A 97 -18.49 -0.38 -1.60
C ALA A 97 -19.76 -1.25 -1.46
N GLN A 98 -20.39 -1.61 -2.58
CA GLN A 98 -21.54 -2.54 -2.58
C GLN A 98 -21.13 -3.94 -2.13
N GLU A 99 -20.02 -4.47 -2.65
CA GLU A 99 -19.51 -5.78 -2.23
C GLU A 99 -19.10 -5.81 -0.75
N ILE A 100 -18.48 -4.75 -0.20
CA ILE A 100 -18.14 -4.65 1.22
C ILE A 100 -19.40 -4.77 2.08
N ARG A 101 -20.47 -4.04 1.73
CA ARG A 101 -21.75 -4.12 2.46
C ARG A 101 -22.31 -5.55 2.50
N MET A 102 -22.29 -6.25 1.38
CA MET A 102 -22.76 -7.65 1.31
C MET A 102 -21.81 -8.58 2.09
N ALA A 103 -20.52 -8.38 1.97
CA ALA A 103 -19.48 -9.18 2.61
C ALA A 103 -19.57 -9.14 4.13
N MET A 104 -19.93 -8.00 4.72
CA MET A 104 -20.07 -7.86 6.17
C MET A 104 -21.15 -8.79 6.78
N SER A 105 -22.10 -9.28 5.98
CA SER A 105 -23.16 -10.23 6.41
C SER A 105 -22.73 -11.69 6.33
N SER A 106 -21.55 -11.99 5.78
CA SER A 106 -21.05 -13.36 5.61
C SER A 106 -20.41 -13.95 6.89
N SER A 107 -20.04 -15.21 6.83
CA SER A 107 -19.30 -15.91 7.91
C SER A 107 -17.78 -15.73 7.84
N ALA A 108 -17.22 -15.13 6.78
CA ALA A 108 -15.80 -14.93 6.65
C ALA A 108 -15.25 -13.98 7.74
N ALA A 109 -14.00 -14.20 8.13
CA ALA A 109 -13.29 -13.37 9.10
C ALA A 109 -12.57 -12.18 8.45
N GLY A 110 -12.25 -12.28 7.14
CA GLY A 110 -11.60 -11.21 6.41
C GLY A 110 -11.64 -11.38 4.90
N TYR A 111 -11.30 -10.27 4.20
CA TYR A 111 -11.35 -10.20 2.75
C TYR A 111 -10.12 -9.53 2.16
N PHE A 112 -9.59 -10.16 1.11
CA PHE A 112 -8.63 -9.55 0.22
C PHE A 112 -9.35 -8.65 -0.78
N LEU A 113 -8.83 -7.43 -0.95
CA LEU A 113 -9.29 -6.45 -1.90
C LEU A 113 -8.22 -6.27 -2.98
N PRO A 114 -8.53 -6.52 -4.27
CA PRO A 114 -7.62 -6.19 -5.36
C PRO A 114 -7.34 -4.70 -5.41
N ARG A 115 -6.12 -4.29 -5.81
CA ARG A 115 -5.76 -2.88 -5.98
C ARG A 115 -5.45 -2.58 -7.44
N LYS A 116 -6.03 -1.51 -7.95
CA LYS A 116 -5.71 -0.91 -9.25
C LYS A 116 -4.65 0.16 -9.01
N ASN A 117 -3.38 -0.21 -9.14
CA ASN A 117 -2.27 0.71 -8.95
C ASN A 117 -2.18 1.69 -10.11
N LEU A 118 -2.20 3.00 -9.80
CA LEU A 118 -2.12 4.09 -10.76
C LEU A 118 -0.68 4.60 -10.85
N PHE A 119 -0.18 4.67 -12.08
CA PHE A 119 1.11 5.27 -12.39
C PHE A 119 0.90 6.39 -13.42
N LEU A 120 1.26 7.61 -13.07
CA LEU A 120 1.02 8.81 -13.87
C LEU A 120 -0.45 8.97 -14.30
N GLY A 121 -1.38 8.63 -13.40
CA GLY A 121 -2.83 8.70 -13.65
C GLY A 121 -3.41 7.51 -14.42
N ARG A 122 -2.60 6.59 -14.94
CA ARG A 122 -3.06 5.39 -15.64
C ARG A 122 -3.06 4.17 -14.73
N TRP A 123 -4.15 3.39 -14.76
CA TRP A 123 -4.15 2.06 -14.16
C TRP A 123 -3.22 1.11 -14.91
N ILE A 124 -2.23 0.59 -14.20
CA ILE A 124 -1.32 -0.45 -14.72
C ILE A 124 -1.94 -1.82 -14.49
N LYS A 125 -2.35 -2.43 -15.59
CA LYS A 125 -3.06 -3.70 -15.59
C LYS A 125 -2.12 -4.90 -15.75
N HIS A 126 -0.99 -4.69 -16.39
CA HIS A 126 -0.02 -5.73 -16.77
C HIS A 126 1.29 -5.57 -15.99
N ALA A 127 2.40 -6.06 -16.54
CA ALA A 127 3.73 -6.01 -15.92
C ALA A 127 3.82 -6.67 -14.52
N GLY A 128 2.77 -7.38 -14.06
CA GLY A 128 2.70 -8.00 -12.73
C GLY A 128 2.19 -7.07 -11.64
N PHE A 129 1.57 -5.94 -11.99
CA PHE A 129 1.00 -4.97 -11.05
C PHE A 129 -0.45 -5.25 -10.67
N TYR A 130 -1.15 -6.11 -11.40
CA TYR A 130 -2.52 -6.51 -11.11
C TYR A 130 -2.72 -8.02 -11.29
N PRO A 131 -3.55 -8.69 -10.47
CA PRO A 131 -4.16 -8.19 -9.24
C PRO A 131 -3.13 -8.10 -8.10
N ASP A 132 -3.14 -6.99 -7.37
CA ASP A 132 -2.36 -6.79 -6.15
C ASP A 132 -3.31 -6.84 -4.95
N ALA A 133 -3.79 -8.03 -4.62
CA ALA A 133 -4.78 -8.23 -3.57
C ALA A 133 -4.15 -8.08 -2.18
N LYS A 134 -4.77 -7.23 -1.35
CA LYS A 134 -4.37 -7.01 0.05
C LYS A 134 -5.52 -7.31 0.98
N LEU A 135 -5.22 -7.93 2.12
CA LEU A 135 -6.18 -8.15 3.18
C LEU A 135 -6.45 -6.80 3.86
N ARG A 136 -7.65 -6.24 3.65
CA ARG A 136 -8.01 -4.89 4.09
C ARG A 136 -9.28 -4.83 4.93
N LEU A 137 -10.25 -5.72 4.68
CA LEU A 137 -11.51 -5.80 5.41
C LEU A 137 -11.49 -7.02 6.32
N PHE A 138 -11.80 -6.85 7.61
CA PHE A 138 -11.78 -7.95 8.57
C PHE A 138 -12.65 -7.67 9.79
N ARG A 139 -13.04 -8.73 10.51
CA ARG A 139 -13.77 -8.62 11.78
C ARG A 139 -12.86 -8.05 12.87
N ARG A 140 -13.37 -7.11 13.64
CA ARG A 140 -12.64 -6.52 14.78
C ARG A 140 -12.18 -7.62 15.74
N GLY A 141 -10.92 -7.54 16.17
CA GLY A 141 -10.28 -8.54 17.04
C GLY A 141 -9.73 -9.77 16.30
N LYS A 142 -9.97 -9.90 14.98
CA LYS A 142 -9.47 -11.02 14.17
C LYS A 142 -8.27 -10.67 13.30
N GLY A 143 -7.98 -9.39 13.05
CA GLY A 143 -6.90 -8.95 12.18
C GLY A 143 -5.82 -8.18 12.92
N ARG A 144 -4.56 -8.42 12.54
CA ARG A 144 -3.39 -7.72 13.07
C ARG A 144 -2.29 -7.58 12.02
N PHE A 145 -1.60 -6.43 12.02
CA PHE A 145 -0.39 -6.23 11.22
C PHE A 145 0.84 -6.74 11.96
N PHE A 146 1.74 -7.36 11.21
CA PHE A 146 3.06 -7.81 11.66
C PHE A 146 4.15 -7.14 10.84
N ASP A 147 5.23 -6.72 11.50
CA ASP A 147 6.39 -6.20 10.81
C ASP A 147 7.13 -7.31 10.05
N ARG A 148 7.50 -7.01 8.81
CA ARG A 148 8.44 -7.80 8.02
C ARG A 148 9.55 -6.90 7.47
N PRO A 149 10.71 -7.44 7.07
CA PRO A 149 11.88 -6.63 6.71
C PRO A 149 11.66 -5.57 5.62
N VAL A 150 10.63 -5.71 4.78
CA VAL A 150 10.35 -4.78 3.67
C VAL A 150 8.97 -4.15 3.77
N HIS A 151 7.95 -4.93 4.21
CA HIS A 151 6.57 -4.48 4.28
C HIS A 151 5.87 -5.15 5.46
N GLU A 152 4.94 -4.43 6.08
CA GLU A 152 4.02 -5.03 7.03
C GLU A 152 3.05 -5.99 6.31
N VAL A 153 2.62 -7.02 7.03
CA VAL A 153 1.64 -7.99 6.52
C VAL A 153 0.47 -8.06 7.48
N MET A 154 -0.76 -7.98 6.95
CA MET A 154 -1.98 -8.24 7.70
C MET A 154 -2.25 -9.73 7.73
N GLU A 155 -2.48 -10.26 8.92
CA GLU A 155 -2.95 -11.63 9.14
C GLU A 155 -4.32 -11.60 9.84
N VAL A 156 -5.21 -12.53 9.48
CA VAL A 156 -6.57 -12.65 10.04
C VAL A 156 -6.77 -14.06 10.57
N ASP A 157 -7.25 -14.16 11.80
CA ASP A 157 -7.63 -15.42 12.43
C ASP A 157 -9.02 -15.84 11.95
N GLY A 158 -9.07 -16.81 11.03
CA GLY A 158 -10.28 -17.39 10.48
C GLY A 158 -10.33 -17.40 8.94
N PRO A 159 -11.46 -17.84 8.36
CA PRO A 159 -11.60 -17.98 6.93
C PRO A 159 -11.58 -16.62 6.23
N THR A 160 -10.84 -16.54 5.14
CA THR A 160 -10.74 -15.35 4.29
C THR A 160 -11.25 -15.62 2.87
N ALA A 161 -11.74 -14.56 2.20
CA ALA A 161 -12.16 -14.62 0.80
C ALA A 161 -11.59 -13.41 0.03
N THR A 162 -11.83 -13.34 -1.26
CA THR A 162 -11.40 -12.20 -2.11
C THR A 162 -12.63 -11.56 -2.73
N LEU A 163 -12.75 -10.24 -2.64
CA LEU A 163 -13.75 -9.46 -3.34
C LEU A 163 -13.31 -9.25 -4.81
N LYS A 164 -14.27 -8.93 -5.67
CA LYS A 164 -14.03 -8.66 -7.11
C LYS A 164 -13.78 -7.19 -7.39
N GLY A 165 -14.50 -6.32 -6.68
CA GLY A 165 -14.31 -4.87 -6.72
C GLY A 165 -12.91 -4.50 -6.25
N ALA A 166 -12.36 -3.40 -6.74
CA ALA A 166 -10.99 -3.04 -6.49
C ALA A 166 -10.86 -1.66 -5.82
N LEU A 167 -9.85 -1.52 -4.95
CA LEU A 167 -9.36 -0.22 -4.51
C LEU A 167 -8.62 0.48 -5.65
N LEU A 168 -8.83 1.78 -5.82
CA LEU A 168 -7.96 2.63 -6.61
C LEU A 168 -6.80 3.06 -5.72
N HIS A 169 -5.56 2.81 -6.14
CA HIS A 169 -4.37 3.16 -5.38
C HIS A 169 -3.54 4.18 -6.16
N TYR A 170 -3.49 5.41 -5.67
CA TYR A 170 -2.84 6.55 -6.32
C TYR A 170 -1.33 6.58 -5.99
N THR A 171 -0.67 5.47 -6.24
CA THR A 171 0.69 5.16 -5.77
C THR A 171 1.74 6.14 -6.27
N TYR A 172 1.68 6.49 -7.57
CA TYR A 172 2.72 7.28 -8.22
C TYR A 172 2.13 8.35 -9.13
N PRO A 173 1.70 9.50 -8.57
CA PRO A 173 1.11 10.57 -9.35
C PRO A 173 2.10 11.23 -10.31
N THR A 174 3.40 11.23 -9.98
CA THR A 174 4.48 11.78 -10.82
C THR A 174 5.65 10.80 -10.95
N LEU A 175 6.45 10.98 -12.00
CA LEU A 175 7.68 10.23 -12.17
C LEU A 175 8.69 10.50 -11.05
N SER A 176 8.74 11.75 -10.56
CA SER A 176 9.60 12.14 -9.43
C SER A 176 9.24 11.38 -8.15
N ASN A 177 7.94 11.23 -7.83
CA ASN A 177 7.48 10.41 -6.69
C ASN A 177 7.91 8.95 -6.85
N TYR A 178 7.76 8.39 -8.06
CA TYR A 178 8.19 7.02 -8.32
C TYR A 178 9.69 6.84 -8.10
N ILE A 179 10.52 7.72 -8.71
CA ILE A 179 11.98 7.65 -8.59
C ILE A 179 12.43 7.78 -7.13
N ALA A 180 11.87 8.75 -6.38
CA ALA A 180 12.17 8.93 -4.96
C ALA A 180 11.84 7.68 -4.13
N THR A 181 10.67 7.08 -4.37
CA THR A 181 10.25 5.84 -3.71
C THR A 181 11.17 4.67 -4.06
N MET A 182 11.49 4.49 -5.35
CA MET A 182 12.39 3.42 -5.80
C MET A 182 13.82 3.63 -5.29
N ASN A 183 14.28 4.88 -5.17
CA ASN A 183 15.57 5.18 -4.56
C ASN A 183 15.63 4.72 -3.08
N ARG A 184 14.58 5.03 -2.30
CA ARG A 184 14.45 4.58 -0.90
C ARG A 184 14.40 3.05 -0.81
N TYR A 185 13.56 2.40 -1.61
CA TYR A 185 13.41 0.94 -1.61
C TYR A 185 14.68 0.22 -2.10
N SER A 186 15.43 0.81 -3.03
CA SER A 186 16.71 0.24 -3.45
C SER A 186 17.75 0.25 -2.33
N SER A 187 17.75 1.27 -1.45
CA SER A 187 18.63 1.33 -0.29
C SER A 187 18.27 0.25 0.74
N LEU A 188 16.98 0.13 1.12
CA LEU A 188 16.52 -0.96 2.00
C LEU A 188 16.80 -2.34 1.41
N GLY A 189 16.55 -2.51 0.11
CA GLY A 189 16.83 -3.75 -0.62
C GLY A 189 18.33 -4.08 -0.70
N ALA A 190 19.20 -3.07 -0.70
CA ALA A 190 20.65 -3.23 -0.69
C ALA A 190 21.15 -3.83 0.63
N GLU A 191 20.65 -3.33 1.76
CA GLU A 191 20.98 -3.88 3.08
C GLU A 191 20.61 -5.38 3.16
N ILE A 192 19.41 -5.74 2.68
CA ILE A 192 18.98 -7.14 2.63
C ILE A 192 19.86 -7.97 1.69
N ALA A 193 20.27 -7.40 0.55
CA ALA A 193 21.14 -8.09 -0.41
C ALA A 193 22.52 -8.35 0.20
N VAL A 194 23.10 -7.41 0.92
CA VAL A 194 24.36 -7.59 1.64
C VAL A 194 24.26 -8.71 2.67
N ARG A 195 23.21 -8.71 3.51
CA ARG A 195 22.96 -9.76 4.51
C ARG A 195 22.82 -11.17 3.87
N LYS A 196 22.38 -11.23 2.60
CA LYS A 196 22.25 -12.47 1.81
C LYS A 196 23.52 -12.83 1.01
N GLY A 197 24.64 -12.16 1.23
CA GLY A 197 25.91 -12.42 0.56
C GLY A 197 26.03 -11.83 -0.85
N HIS A 198 25.13 -10.92 -1.25
CA HIS A 198 25.16 -10.26 -2.57
C HIS A 198 25.86 -8.88 -2.55
N GLY A 199 26.79 -8.66 -1.64
CA GLY A 199 27.56 -7.41 -1.53
C GLY A 199 28.72 -7.28 -2.51
N ARG A 200 29.09 -8.34 -3.26
CA ARG A 200 30.18 -8.28 -4.25
C ARG A 200 29.72 -7.62 -5.56
N PHE A 201 30.63 -6.89 -6.21
CA PHE A 201 30.37 -6.37 -7.55
C PHE A 201 30.07 -7.51 -8.53
N SER A 202 28.97 -7.40 -9.26
CA SER A 202 28.53 -8.45 -10.17
C SER A 202 27.81 -7.86 -11.38
N LEU A 203 28.39 -7.99 -12.56
CA LEU A 203 27.75 -7.59 -13.82
C LEU A 203 26.41 -8.31 -14.03
N LEU A 204 26.30 -9.56 -13.60
CA LEU A 204 25.04 -10.31 -13.62
C LEU A 204 23.94 -9.57 -12.84
N ASN A 205 24.25 -9.10 -11.64
CA ASN A 205 23.25 -8.45 -10.77
C ASN A 205 22.97 -7.00 -11.19
N ILE A 206 23.99 -6.28 -11.68
CA ILE A 206 23.90 -4.83 -11.96
C ILE A 206 23.41 -4.56 -13.39
N VAL A 207 23.66 -5.48 -14.35
CA VAL A 207 23.32 -5.30 -15.75
C VAL A 207 22.32 -6.35 -16.25
N LEU A 208 22.64 -7.64 -16.11
CA LEU A 208 21.83 -8.70 -16.73
C LEU A 208 20.49 -8.92 -16.00
N ARG A 209 20.45 -8.84 -14.67
CA ARG A 209 19.18 -8.92 -13.93
C ARG A 209 18.20 -7.77 -14.24
N PRO A 210 18.62 -6.49 -14.28
CA PRO A 210 17.76 -5.41 -14.76
C PRO A 210 17.22 -5.64 -16.16
N LEU A 211 18.06 -6.07 -17.09
CA LEU A 211 17.64 -6.38 -18.46
C LEU A 211 16.60 -7.51 -18.48
N ALA A 212 16.86 -8.61 -17.77
CA ALA A 212 15.91 -9.71 -17.63
C ALA A 212 14.60 -9.27 -16.95
N THR A 213 14.67 -8.35 -15.97
CA THR A 213 13.50 -7.76 -15.33
C THR A 213 12.68 -6.95 -16.33
N PHE A 214 13.32 -6.11 -17.14
CA PHE A 214 12.65 -5.35 -18.19
C PHE A 214 11.95 -6.29 -19.18
N VAL A 215 12.65 -7.28 -19.73
CA VAL A 215 12.09 -8.26 -20.67
C VAL A 215 10.91 -9.00 -20.05
N SER A 216 11.06 -9.46 -18.80
CA SER A 216 10.00 -10.17 -18.09
C SER A 216 8.76 -9.30 -17.90
N MET A 217 8.91 -8.05 -17.44
CA MET A 217 7.79 -7.16 -17.17
C MET A 217 7.14 -6.65 -18.46
N TYR A 218 7.96 -6.17 -19.40
CA TYR A 218 7.47 -5.50 -20.60
C TYR A 218 6.93 -6.49 -21.63
N LEU A 219 7.65 -7.59 -21.88
CA LEU A 219 7.28 -8.58 -22.90
C LEU A 219 6.47 -9.73 -22.29
N LEU A 220 7.03 -10.49 -21.33
CA LEU A 220 6.39 -11.71 -20.84
C LEU A 220 5.14 -11.47 -20.01
N ARG A 221 5.09 -10.34 -19.27
CA ARG A 221 3.91 -9.92 -18.49
C ARG A 221 3.11 -8.82 -19.21
N ALA A 222 3.32 -8.69 -20.52
CA ALA A 222 2.55 -7.82 -21.41
C ALA A 222 2.48 -6.33 -20.98
N GLY A 223 3.52 -5.82 -20.29
CA GLY A 223 3.59 -4.41 -19.87
C GLY A 223 3.48 -3.42 -21.03
N PHE A 224 3.78 -3.84 -22.27
CA PHE A 224 3.60 -3.03 -23.48
C PHE A 224 2.12 -2.68 -23.75
N LEU A 225 1.16 -3.46 -23.23
CA LEU A 225 -0.27 -3.17 -23.35
C LEU A 225 -0.72 -1.99 -22.48
N ASP A 226 0.08 -1.61 -21.48
CA ASP A 226 -0.19 -0.42 -20.65
C ASP A 226 0.37 0.87 -21.27
N GLY A 227 0.75 0.85 -22.55
CA GLY A 227 1.15 2.01 -23.34
C GLY A 227 2.47 2.62 -22.88
N ARG A 228 2.55 3.97 -22.95
CA ARG A 228 3.77 4.72 -22.59
C ARG A 228 4.10 4.58 -21.10
N GLU A 229 3.07 4.59 -20.26
CA GLU A 229 3.20 4.43 -18.81
C GLU A 229 3.75 3.04 -18.46
N GLY A 230 3.29 1.99 -19.16
CA GLY A 230 3.82 0.65 -19.02
C GLY A 230 5.30 0.55 -19.41
N LEU A 231 5.71 1.21 -20.50
CA LEU A 231 7.13 1.28 -20.90
C LEU A 231 7.97 1.97 -19.83
N LEU A 232 7.56 3.17 -19.39
CA LEU A 232 8.29 3.93 -18.37
C LEU A 232 8.40 3.16 -17.06
N LEU A 233 7.30 2.55 -16.61
CA LEU A 233 7.28 1.75 -15.39
C LEU A 233 8.26 0.57 -15.48
N CYS A 234 8.20 -0.22 -16.55
CA CYS A 234 9.08 -1.38 -16.74
C CYS A 234 10.56 -0.97 -16.82
N LEU A 235 10.86 0.13 -17.53
CA LEU A 235 12.20 0.67 -17.66
C LEU A 235 12.74 1.14 -16.28
N TYR A 236 12.03 1.99 -15.58
CA TYR A 236 12.51 2.53 -14.30
C TYR A 236 12.51 1.48 -13.18
N HIS A 237 11.59 0.50 -13.23
CA HIS A 237 11.64 -0.63 -12.31
C HIS A 237 12.86 -1.52 -12.54
N SER A 238 13.28 -1.71 -13.79
CA SER A 238 14.52 -2.43 -14.10
C SER A 238 15.76 -1.67 -13.61
N VAL A 239 15.78 -0.35 -13.76
CA VAL A 239 16.84 0.53 -13.21
C VAL A 239 16.89 0.45 -11.68
N TYR A 240 15.74 0.42 -11.00
CA TYR A 240 15.67 0.19 -9.54
C TYR A 240 16.39 -1.11 -9.13
N VAL A 241 16.24 -2.18 -9.91
CA VAL A 241 16.95 -3.45 -9.62
C VAL A 241 18.47 -3.28 -9.73
N SER A 242 18.95 -2.49 -10.72
CA SER A 242 20.37 -2.14 -10.83
C SER A 242 20.85 -1.35 -9.61
N TRP A 243 20.12 -0.29 -9.22
CA TRP A 243 20.47 0.52 -8.04
C TRP A 243 20.59 -0.31 -6.78
N LYS A 244 19.67 -1.25 -6.55
CA LYS A 244 19.71 -2.13 -5.38
C LYS A 244 21.04 -2.87 -5.26
N TYR A 245 21.52 -3.47 -6.34
CA TYR A 245 22.77 -4.24 -6.30
C TYR A 245 24.03 -3.37 -6.36
N ALA A 246 23.98 -2.22 -7.03
CA ALA A 246 25.05 -1.24 -6.99
C ALA A 246 25.25 -0.68 -5.58
N LYS A 247 24.17 -0.29 -4.90
CA LYS A 247 24.20 0.15 -3.50
C LYS A 247 24.62 -0.97 -2.53
N ALA A 248 24.24 -2.22 -2.79
CA ALA A 248 24.71 -3.36 -1.99
C ALA A 248 26.24 -3.52 -2.05
N TRP A 249 26.79 -3.36 -3.24
CA TRP A 249 28.24 -3.36 -3.42
C TRP A 249 28.91 -2.16 -2.73
N GLU A 250 28.38 -0.96 -2.87
CA GLU A 250 28.87 0.25 -2.19
C GLU A 250 28.90 0.07 -0.66
N LEU A 251 27.78 -0.41 -0.06
CA LEU A 251 27.65 -0.68 1.37
C LEU A 251 28.69 -1.70 1.85
N SER A 252 28.91 -2.77 1.08
CA SER A 252 29.87 -3.81 1.48
C SER A 252 31.31 -3.32 1.52
N ARG A 253 31.66 -2.24 0.79
CA ARG A 253 33.00 -1.61 0.82
C ARG A 253 33.19 -0.71 2.05
N SER A 254 32.09 -0.20 2.60
CA SER A 254 32.11 0.70 3.76
C SER A 254 32.09 -0.06 5.09
N MET A 255 31.86 -1.38 5.05
CA MET A 255 31.93 -2.23 6.23
C MET A 255 33.40 -2.63 6.50
N PRO A 256 33.90 -2.57 7.76
CA PRO A 256 35.20 -3.13 8.10
C PRO A 256 35.27 -4.58 7.63
N GLN A 257 36.34 -4.95 6.95
CA GLN A 257 36.65 -6.36 6.66
C GLN A 257 37.30 -6.91 7.93
N ASP A 258 36.50 -7.65 8.72
CA ASP A 258 37.01 -8.45 9.82
C ASP A 258 37.86 -9.63 9.30
#